data_3e3e340135c2659d327a119f58405130
#
_entry.id   3e3e340135c2659d327a119f58405130
#
_cell.length_a   1.000
_cell.length_b   1.000
_cell.length_c   1.000
_cell.angle_alpha   90.00
_cell.angle_beta   90.00
_cell.angle_gamma   90.00
#
_symmetry.space_group_name_H-M   'P 1'
#
loop_
_entity.id
_entity.type
_entity.pdbx_description
1 polymer ?
#
loop_
_entity_poly.entity_id
_entity_poly.type
_entity_poly.pdbx_seq_one_letter_code
_entity_poly.pdbx_strand_id
1 'polypeptide(L)'
;MTNPLGRAGLWLAAVLTTMLPSGGASADSIAEDKAKAGFIFNFTKYTEWPAATLPASTLLVCSLSGQALSGKLGALQGQQVQGRSIQVRTPTRPNEWRECQVLFITADEVERADNVLRNTAQHPVLTISDAPDFVRAGGIIGLKLRGGRIRFDINHGAARQAGL
;
A
#
# COMPACT_ATOMS: atom_id res chain seq x y z
N MET A 1 85.52 -7.19 10.80
CA MET A 1 85.27 -6.51 12.08
C MET A 1 84.03 -5.68 11.90
N THR A 2 83.03 -6.02 12.73
CA THR A 2 81.82 -5.29 13.14
C THR A 2 80.75 -5.03 12.13
N ASN A 3 79.71 -5.86 12.25
CA ASN A 3 78.34 -5.67 11.88
C ASN A 3 77.64 -4.59 12.76
N PRO A 4 76.71 -3.81 12.29
CA PRO A 4 75.48 -3.69 13.06
C PRO A 4 74.24 -3.82 12.27
N LEU A 5 73.40 -4.66 12.86
CA LEU A 5 72.01 -4.86 12.84
C LEU A 5 71.13 -3.69 12.38
N GLY A 6 70.42 -3.90 11.25
CA GLY A 6 69.30 -3.07 10.80
C GLY A 6 68.00 -3.52 11.49
N ARG A 7 67.38 -2.61 12.23
CA ARG A 7 66.05 -2.79 12.88
C ARG A 7 64.96 -2.66 11.83
N ALA A 8 64.33 -3.79 11.54
CA ALA A 8 63.08 -3.80 10.76
C ALA A 8 61.92 -3.21 11.62
N GLY A 9 61.46 -2.05 11.22
CA GLY A 9 60.24 -1.45 11.79
C GLY A 9 58.97 -2.06 11.14
N LEU A 10 58.24 -2.82 11.94
CA LEU A 10 56.92 -3.35 11.55
C LEU A 10 55.91 -2.19 11.65
N TRP A 11 55.44 -1.69 10.52
CA TRP A 11 54.30 -0.78 10.46
C TRP A 11 53.03 -1.63 10.46
N LEU A 12 52.31 -1.69 11.58
CA LEU A 12 50.97 -2.18 11.69
C LEU A 12 50.02 -1.11 11.13
N ALA A 13 49.56 -1.32 9.91
CA ALA A 13 48.44 -0.54 9.35
C ALA A 13 47.16 -1.05 9.97
N ALA A 14 46.60 -0.30 10.92
CA ALA A 14 45.26 -0.53 11.42
C ALA A 14 44.24 -0.15 10.36
N VAL A 15 43.62 -1.14 9.68
CA VAL A 15 42.48 -0.94 8.79
C VAL A 15 41.23 -0.73 9.67
N LEU A 16 40.86 0.54 9.82
CA LEU A 16 39.61 0.93 10.47
C LEU A 16 38.46 0.69 9.48
N THR A 17 37.83 -0.48 9.59
CA THR A 17 36.66 -0.81 8.81
C THR A 17 35.44 -0.04 9.39
N THR A 18 35.10 1.08 8.77
CA THR A 18 33.87 1.82 9.09
C THR A 18 32.66 1.02 8.60
N MET A 19 31.97 0.32 9.48
CA MET A 19 30.65 -0.23 9.23
C MET A 19 29.65 0.93 9.11
N LEU A 20 29.22 1.22 7.89
CA LEU A 20 28.07 2.10 7.62
C LEU A 20 26.78 1.34 7.97
N PRO A 21 25.89 1.90 8.77
CA PRO A 21 24.59 1.28 9.02
C PRO A 21 23.69 1.42 7.77
N SER A 22 23.52 0.33 7.02
CA SER A 22 22.66 0.24 5.83
C SER A 22 21.21 -0.13 6.21
N GLY A 23 20.65 0.40 7.30
CA GLY A 23 19.37 -0.06 7.87
C GLY A 23 18.16 0.87 7.71
N GLY A 24 18.30 2.08 7.16
CA GLY A 24 17.21 3.07 7.21
C GLY A 24 16.04 2.84 6.26
N ALA A 25 16.32 2.54 5.00
CA ALA A 25 15.30 2.53 3.94
C ALA A 25 14.22 1.44 4.08
N SER A 26 14.55 0.25 4.60
CA SER A 26 13.59 -0.85 4.75
C SER A 26 12.61 -0.64 5.91
N ALA A 27 13.06 -0.02 7.01
CA ALA A 27 12.21 0.25 8.17
C ALA A 27 11.17 1.33 7.87
N ASP A 28 11.54 2.37 7.13
CA ASP A 28 10.64 3.46 6.74
C ASP A 28 9.54 2.97 5.78
N SER A 29 9.87 2.11 4.83
CA SER A 29 8.88 1.53 3.90
C SER A 29 7.86 0.64 4.61
N ILE A 30 8.29 -0.17 5.58
CA ILE A 30 7.40 -1.02 6.38
C ILE A 30 6.46 -0.15 7.24
N ALA A 31 6.96 0.93 7.82
CA ALA A 31 6.15 1.86 8.61
C ALA A 31 5.10 2.57 7.74
N GLU A 32 5.47 2.99 6.54
CA GLU A 32 4.57 3.59 5.55
C GLU A 32 3.48 2.60 5.13
N ASP A 33 3.83 1.37 4.80
CA ASP A 33 2.88 0.33 4.39
C ASP A 33 1.85 0.01 5.48
N LYS A 34 2.30 -0.08 6.74
CA LYS A 34 1.41 -0.23 7.89
C LYS A 34 0.47 0.95 8.05
N ALA A 35 0.97 2.17 7.88
CA ALA A 35 0.16 3.38 7.95
C ALA A 35 -0.90 3.39 6.83
N LYS A 36 -0.54 3.07 5.58
CA LYS A 36 -1.48 2.95 4.46
C LYS A 36 -2.57 1.91 4.74
N ALA A 37 -2.20 0.72 5.24
CA ALA A 37 -3.16 -0.31 5.63
C ALA A 37 -4.13 0.19 6.72
N GLY A 38 -3.63 0.91 7.72
CA GLY A 38 -4.47 1.52 8.76
C GLY A 38 -5.48 2.53 8.21
N PHE A 39 -5.08 3.37 7.25
CA PHE A 39 -6.00 4.29 6.57
C PHE A 39 -7.04 3.53 5.75
N ILE A 40 -6.65 2.51 4.97
CA ILE A 40 -7.56 1.68 4.20
C ILE A 40 -8.59 1.02 5.13
N PHE A 41 -8.15 0.44 6.25
CA PHE A 41 -9.04 -0.12 7.26
C PHE A 41 -10.04 0.92 7.81
N ASN A 42 -9.57 2.14 8.12
CA ASN A 42 -10.46 3.18 8.60
C ASN A 42 -11.49 3.59 7.54
N PHE A 43 -11.10 3.70 6.28
CA PHE A 43 -12.07 3.99 5.22
C PHE A 43 -13.15 2.91 5.13
N THR A 44 -12.82 1.63 5.32
CA THR A 44 -13.84 0.57 5.35
C THR A 44 -14.81 0.72 6.51
N LYS A 45 -14.42 1.34 7.60
CA LYS A 45 -15.31 1.59 8.76
C LYS A 45 -16.32 2.71 8.51
N TYR A 46 -15.95 3.69 7.69
CA TYR A 46 -16.75 4.89 7.45
C TYR A 46 -17.44 4.92 6.09
N THR A 47 -17.19 3.93 5.22
CA THR A 47 -17.89 3.80 3.95
C THR A 47 -19.17 2.99 4.16
N GLU A 48 -20.25 3.47 3.57
CA GLU A 48 -21.54 2.78 3.55
C GLU A 48 -21.77 2.20 2.16
N TRP A 49 -21.85 0.88 2.08
CA TRP A 49 -22.20 0.17 0.84
C TRP A 49 -23.68 -0.13 0.80
N PRO A 50 -24.32 -0.12 -0.39
CA PRO A 50 -25.70 -0.58 -0.53
C PRO A 50 -25.84 -2.01 0.01
N ALA A 51 -26.82 -2.24 0.87
CA ALA A 51 -26.99 -3.54 1.55
C ALA A 51 -27.12 -4.73 0.58
N ALA A 52 -27.70 -4.50 -0.60
CA ALA A 52 -27.84 -5.52 -1.64
C ALA A 52 -26.53 -5.97 -2.28
N THR A 53 -25.45 -5.20 -2.13
CA THR A 53 -24.14 -5.48 -2.72
C THR A 53 -23.12 -6.05 -1.72
N LEU A 54 -23.49 -6.09 -0.45
CA LEU A 54 -22.62 -6.60 0.61
C LEU A 54 -22.87 -8.08 0.88
N PRO A 55 -21.83 -8.92 0.83
CA PRO A 55 -21.93 -10.28 1.39
C PRO A 55 -22.27 -10.24 2.88
N ALA A 56 -22.99 -11.24 3.36
CA ALA A 56 -23.49 -11.27 4.75
C ALA A 56 -22.37 -11.25 5.80
N SER A 57 -21.25 -11.93 5.54
CA SER A 57 -20.21 -12.19 6.54
C SER A 57 -18.81 -11.70 6.15
N THR A 58 -18.61 -11.24 4.91
CA THR A 58 -17.30 -10.88 4.41
C THR A 58 -17.28 -9.50 3.76
N LEU A 59 -16.13 -8.83 3.81
CA LEU A 59 -15.83 -7.62 3.08
C LEU A 59 -14.55 -7.84 2.29
N LEU A 60 -14.63 -7.78 0.96
CA LEU A 60 -13.49 -8.04 0.09
C LEU A 60 -12.64 -6.77 -0.08
N VAL A 61 -11.40 -6.84 0.37
CA VAL A 61 -10.36 -5.83 0.12
C VAL A 61 -9.39 -6.41 -0.91
N CYS A 62 -9.35 -5.81 -2.08
CA CYS A 62 -8.57 -6.30 -3.20
C CYS A 62 -7.37 -5.40 -3.49
N SER A 63 -6.31 -6.02 -4.04
CA SER A 63 -5.21 -5.30 -4.69
C SER A 63 -4.85 -5.97 -6.00
N LEU A 64 -4.52 -5.18 -7.01
CA LEU A 64 -4.08 -5.72 -8.31
C LEU A 64 -2.71 -6.40 -8.18
N SER A 65 -1.86 -5.95 -7.27
CA SER A 65 -0.53 -6.52 -7.02
C SER A 65 -0.54 -7.55 -5.89
N GLY A 66 -0.01 -8.74 -6.17
CA GLY A 66 0.24 -9.74 -5.14
C GLY A 66 1.24 -9.30 -4.08
N GLN A 67 2.15 -8.40 -4.42
CA GLN A 67 3.13 -7.85 -3.46
C GLN A 67 2.47 -6.92 -2.43
N ALA A 68 1.44 -6.16 -2.82
CA ALA A 68 0.68 -5.33 -1.90
C ALA A 68 -0.08 -6.17 -0.85
N LEU A 69 -0.45 -7.40 -1.18
CA LEU A 69 -1.06 -8.36 -0.25
C LEU A 69 -0.12 -8.77 0.87
N SER A 70 1.13 -9.09 0.55
CA SER A 70 2.09 -9.54 1.55
C SER A 70 2.61 -8.41 2.45
N GLY A 71 2.68 -7.19 1.93
CA GLY A 71 3.21 -6.03 2.66
C GLY A 71 2.13 -5.14 3.27
N LYS A 72 1.32 -4.50 2.42
CA LYS A 72 0.41 -3.41 2.84
C LYS A 72 -0.92 -3.93 3.40
N LEU A 73 -1.56 -4.85 2.69
CA LEU A 73 -2.92 -5.29 3.01
C LEU A 73 -3.01 -6.59 3.80
N GLY A 74 -1.95 -7.38 3.87
CA GLY A 74 -1.95 -8.66 4.59
C GLY A 74 -2.39 -8.54 6.06
N ALA A 75 -2.05 -7.42 6.71
CA ALA A 75 -2.46 -7.13 8.08
C ALA A 75 -3.97 -6.94 8.27
N LEU A 76 -4.73 -6.72 7.19
CA LEU A 76 -6.18 -6.57 7.23
C LEU A 76 -6.92 -7.91 7.20
N GLN A 77 -6.27 -8.98 6.76
CA GLN A 77 -6.88 -10.30 6.65
C GLN A 77 -7.49 -10.75 7.98
N GLY A 78 -8.77 -11.09 7.97
CA GLY A 78 -9.50 -11.58 9.15
C GLY A 78 -9.97 -10.49 10.13
N GLN A 79 -9.60 -9.21 9.93
CA GLN A 79 -10.07 -8.13 10.78
C GLN A 79 -11.59 -7.93 10.63
N GLN A 80 -12.24 -7.52 11.73
CA GLN A 80 -13.68 -7.30 11.74
C GLN A 80 -14.02 -5.85 11.47
N VAL A 81 -14.96 -5.61 10.55
CA VAL A 81 -15.51 -4.30 10.25
C VAL A 81 -16.99 -4.40 9.93
N GLN A 82 -17.83 -3.60 10.56
CA GLN A 82 -19.29 -3.58 10.34
C GLN A 82 -19.93 -4.99 10.43
N GLY A 83 -19.46 -5.84 11.36
CA GLY A 83 -19.96 -7.21 11.54
C GLY A 83 -19.47 -8.23 10.48
N ARG A 84 -18.52 -7.85 9.63
CA ARG A 84 -17.95 -8.67 8.54
C ARG A 84 -16.48 -8.89 8.72
N SER A 85 -15.98 -10.05 8.32
CA SER A 85 -14.54 -10.34 8.29
C SER A 85 -13.93 -9.87 6.97
N ILE A 86 -12.83 -9.12 7.04
CA ILE A 86 -12.09 -8.71 5.84
C ILE A 86 -11.40 -9.93 5.23
N GLN A 87 -11.63 -10.12 3.93
CA GLN A 87 -10.86 -11.04 3.09
C GLN A 87 -10.03 -10.24 2.10
N VAL A 88 -8.74 -10.52 2.05
CA VAL A 88 -7.82 -9.85 1.13
C VAL A 88 -7.57 -10.72 -0.09
N ARG A 89 -7.75 -10.18 -1.30
CA ARG A 89 -7.62 -10.90 -2.58
C ARG A 89 -6.84 -10.12 -3.63
N THR A 90 -6.26 -10.87 -4.58
CA THR A 90 -5.72 -10.32 -5.84
C THR A 90 -6.60 -10.78 -6.99
N PRO A 91 -7.49 -9.93 -7.52
CA PRO A 91 -8.30 -10.27 -8.67
C PRO A 91 -7.45 -10.36 -9.93
N THR A 92 -7.65 -11.39 -10.73
CA THR A 92 -6.89 -11.65 -11.95
C THR A 92 -7.60 -11.16 -13.21
N ARG A 93 -8.93 -11.00 -13.12
CA ARG A 93 -9.78 -10.63 -14.27
C ARG A 93 -10.56 -9.34 -13.98
N PRO A 94 -10.85 -8.53 -15.01
CA PRO A 94 -11.56 -7.26 -14.84
C PRO A 94 -12.96 -7.36 -14.21
N ASN A 95 -13.69 -8.43 -14.46
CA ASN A 95 -15.01 -8.65 -13.86
C ASN A 95 -14.94 -8.87 -12.35
N GLU A 96 -13.85 -9.42 -11.83
CA GLU A 96 -13.64 -9.65 -10.40
C GLU A 96 -13.42 -8.33 -9.62
N TRP A 97 -13.04 -7.23 -10.31
CA TRP A 97 -12.87 -5.93 -9.65
C TRP A 97 -14.17 -5.38 -9.09
N ARG A 98 -15.30 -5.70 -9.72
CA ARG A 98 -16.64 -5.27 -9.28
C ARG A 98 -17.16 -6.03 -8.06
N GLU A 99 -16.54 -7.16 -7.74
CA GLU A 99 -16.89 -7.96 -6.56
C GLU A 99 -16.22 -7.42 -5.30
N CYS A 100 -15.16 -6.61 -5.45
CA CYS A 100 -14.42 -6.02 -4.34
C CYS A 100 -15.20 -4.86 -3.74
N GLN A 101 -15.30 -4.78 -2.43
CA GLN A 101 -15.81 -3.57 -1.75
C GLN A 101 -14.74 -2.49 -1.71
N VAL A 102 -13.47 -2.87 -1.57
CA VAL A 102 -12.33 -1.96 -1.65
C VAL A 102 -11.35 -2.49 -2.68
N LEU A 103 -10.89 -1.63 -3.57
CA LEU A 103 -9.86 -1.95 -4.54
C LEU A 103 -8.69 -0.98 -4.41
N PHE A 104 -7.56 -1.48 -3.92
CA PHE A 104 -6.33 -0.72 -3.78
C PHE A 104 -5.43 -0.93 -5.00
N ILE A 105 -5.02 0.16 -5.61
CA ILE A 105 -4.15 0.21 -6.80
C ILE A 105 -2.85 0.87 -6.37
N THR A 106 -1.74 0.13 -6.41
CA THR A 106 -0.43 0.70 -6.08
C THR A 106 0.07 1.64 -7.17
N ALA A 107 0.97 2.56 -6.82
CA ALA A 107 1.58 3.48 -7.78
C ALA A 107 2.27 2.73 -8.94
N ASP A 108 2.82 1.53 -8.68
CA ASP A 108 3.46 0.69 -9.72
C ASP A 108 2.46 0.15 -10.75
N GLU A 109 1.16 0.20 -10.45
CA GLU A 109 0.09 -0.30 -11.32
C GLU A 109 -0.78 0.82 -11.92
N VAL A 110 -0.30 2.04 -11.87
CA VAL A 110 -1.03 3.23 -12.34
C VAL A 110 -1.46 3.11 -13.83
N GLU A 111 -0.69 2.41 -14.67
CA GLU A 111 -1.03 2.16 -16.07
C GLU A 111 -2.34 1.37 -16.22
N ARG A 112 -2.70 0.57 -15.22
CA ARG A 112 -3.96 -0.19 -15.17
C ARG A 112 -5.11 0.60 -14.59
N ALA A 113 -4.82 1.72 -13.90
CA ALA A 113 -5.82 2.50 -13.15
C ALA A 113 -6.98 2.95 -14.03
N ASP A 114 -6.73 3.47 -15.23
CA ASP A 114 -7.78 3.91 -16.16
C ASP A 114 -8.76 2.78 -16.51
N ASN A 115 -8.24 1.58 -16.76
CA ASN A 115 -9.09 0.44 -17.06
C ASN A 115 -9.91 0.01 -15.84
N VAL A 116 -9.32 0.02 -14.65
CA VAL A 116 -10.00 -0.26 -13.39
C VAL A 116 -11.12 0.75 -13.16
N LEU A 117 -10.82 2.05 -13.26
CA LEU A 117 -11.79 3.12 -13.01
C LEU A 117 -12.98 3.04 -13.97
N ARG A 118 -12.74 2.80 -15.26
CA ARG A 118 -13.85 2.59 -16.22
C ARG A 118 -14.72 1.38 -15.87
N ASN A 119 -14.13 0.31 -15.38
CA ASN A 119 -14.87 -0.91 -15.04
C ASN A 119 -15.61 -0.82 -13.71
N THR A 120 -15.19 0.04 -12.79
CA THR A 120 -15.76 0.13 -11.44
C THR A 120 -16.60 1.38 -11.19
N ALA A 121 -16.60 2.38 -12.11
CA ALA A 121 -17.20 3.71 -11.92
C ALA A 121 -18.68 3.71 -11.46
N GLN A 122 -19.46 2.72 -11.88
CA GLN A 122 -20.91 2.59 -11.56
C GLN A 122 -21.17 1.39 -10.63
N HIS A 123 -20.15 0.92 -9.94
CA HIS A 123 -20.26 -0.20 -9.00
C HIS A 123 -19.79 0.29 -7.63
N PRO A 124 -20.37 -0.22 -6.55
CA PRO A 124 -20.03 0.22 -5.18
C PRO A 124 -18.67 -0.33 -4.73
N VAL A 125 -17.64 0.07 -5.46
CA VAL A 125 -16.24 -0.27 -5.21
C VAL A 125 -15.50 0.98 -4.76
N LEU A 126 -15.01 1.00 -3.53
CA LEU A 126 -14.16 2.05 -3.00
C LEU A 126 -12.76 1.92 -3.60
N THR A 127 -12.46 2.72 -4.60
CA THR A 127 -11.14 2.74 -5.24
C THR A 127 -10.18 3.62 -4.46
N ILE A 128 -9.02 3.07 -4.10
CA ILE A 128 -7.96 3.76 -3.34
C ILE A 128 -6.64 3.57 -4.05
N SER A 129 -5.79 4.61 -4.12
CA SER A 129 -4.45 4.49 -4.67
C SER A 129 -3.45 5.40 -3.97
N ASP A 130 -2.19 5.03 -3.98
CA ASP A 130 -1.06 5.89 -3.62
C ASP A 130 -0.34 6.49 -4.84
N ALA A 131 -0.90 6.29 -6.05
CA ALA A 131 -0.42 6.93 -7.27
C ALA A 131 -0.73 8.43 -7.30
N PRO A 132 0.19 9.26 -7.83
CA PRO A 132 -0.08 10.67 -8.08
C PRO A 132 -1.31 10.86 -8.96
N ASP A 133 -2.06 11.94 -8.70
CA ASP A 133 -3.20 12.38 -9.51
C ASP A 133 -4.37 11.39 -9.65
N PHE A 134 -4.37 10.29 -8.90
CA PHE A 134 -5.41 9.26 -8.97
C PHE A 134 -6.83 9.82 -8.80
N VAL A 135 -7.02 10.75 -7.86
CA VAL A 135 -8.31 11.42 -7.62
C VAL A 135 -8.73 12.28 -8.81
N ARG A 136 -7.78 12.92 -9.48
CA ARG A 136 -8.06 13.71 -10.70
C ARG A 136 -8.39 12.82 -11.90
N ALA A 137 -7.84 11.62 -11.94
CA ALA A 137 -8.17 10.63 -12.96
C ALA A 137 -9.53 9.94 -12.74
N GLY A 138 -10.26 10.29 -11.67
CA GLY A 138 -11.58 9.72 -11.38
C GLY A 138 -11.60 8.68 -10.25
N GLY A 139 -10.48 8.41 -9.61
CA GLY A 139 -10.44 7.56 -8.42
C GLY A 139 -11.08 8.22 -7.20
N ILE A 140 -11.51 7.43 -6.23
CA ILE A 140 -12.25 7.94 -5.06
C ILE A 140 -11.31 8.46 -3.98
N ILE A 141 -10.28 7.71 -3.59
CA ILE A 141 -9.34 8.13 -2.54
C ILE A 141 -7.90 8.05 -3.03
N GLY A 142 -7.17 9.16 -2.91
CA GLY A 142 -5.73 9.23 -3.16
C GLY A 142 -4.94 9.37 -1.86
N LEU A 143 -4.02 8.46 -1.59
CA LEU A 143 -3.09 8.53 -0.48
C LEU A 143 -1.81 9.24 -0.89
N LYS A 144 -1.27 10.11 -0.02
CA LYS A 144 -0.04 10.86 -0.29
C LYS A 144 0.85 10.86 0.95
N LEU A 145 2.13 10.58 0.79
CA LEU A 145 3.11 10.78 1.85
C LEU A 145 3.62 12.23 1.79
N ARG A 146 3.41 13.02 2.85
CA ARG A 146 3.93 14.39 2.96
C ARG A 146 4.52 14.62 4.35
N GLY A 147 5.80 14.96 4.40
CA GLY A 147 6.52 15.19 5.65
C GLY A 147 6.45 14.00 6.61
N GLY A 148 6.61 12.77 6.11
CA GLY A 148 6.55 11.54 6.90
C GLY A 148 5.14 11.16 7.40
N ARG A 149 4.09 11.83 6.89
CA ARG A 149 2.69 11.55 7.30
C ARG A 149 1.83 11.23 6.09
N ILE A 150 0.94 10.25 6.24
CA ILE A 150 -0.09 9.98 5.23
C ILE A 150 -1.13 11.09 5.26
N ARG A 151 -1.40 11.66 4.10
CA ARG A 151 -2.51 12.54 3.78
C ARG A 151 -3.37 11.87 2.74
N PHE A 152 -4.62 12.30 2.61
CA PHE A 152 -5.51 11.76 1.59
C PHE A 152 -6.41 12.84 1.00
N ASP A 153 -6.80 12.63 -0.24
CA ASP A 153 -7.83 13.40 -0.93
C ASP A 153 -9.02 12.48 -1.23
N ILE A 154 -10.22 13.03 -1.23
CA ILE A 154 -11.45 12.29 -1.54
C ILE A 154 -12.18 12.97 -2.71
N ASN A 155 -12.52 12.19 -3.73
CA ASN A 155 -13.41 12.59 -4.81
C ASN A 155 -14.85 12.19 -4.46
N HIS A 156 -15.59 13.10 -3.85
CA HIS A 156 -17.00 12.88 -3.48
C HIS A 156 -17.91 12.67 -4.71
N GLY A 157 -17.55 13.25 -5.88
CA GLY A 157 -18.28 13.02 -7.13
C GLY A 157 -18.19 11.57 -7.57
N ALA A 158 -16.96 11.03 -7.61
CA ALA A 158 -16.73 9.64 -7.96
C ALA A 158 -17.36 8.67 -6.93
N ALA A 159 -17.29 8.97 -5.63
CA ALA A 159 -17.95 8.16 -4.59
C ALA A 159 -19.47 8.08 -4.81
N ARG A 160 -20.13 9.21 -5.00
CA ARG A 160 -21.58 9.23 -5.29
C ARG A 160 -21.94 8.50 -6.58
N GLN A 161 -21.13 8.62 -7.62
CA GLN A 161 -21.33 7.90 -8.89
C GLN A 161 -21.21 6.39 -8.70
N ALA A 162 -20.33 5.93 -7.82
CA ALA A 162 -20.18 4.53 -7.44
C ALA A 162 -21.29 4.04 -6.48
N GLY A 163 -22.13 4.94 -5.95
CA GLY A 163 -23.19 4.60 -4.99
C GLY A 163 -22.68 4.47 -3.53
N LEU A 164 -21.60 5.18 -3.20
CA LEU A 164 -20.95 5.23 -1.88
C LEU A 164 -21.13 6.58 -1.22
#